data_c27084cbb2853ce741ef3a1dd2ece7b9
#
_entry.id   c27084cbb2853ce741ef3a1dd2ece7b9
#
_cell.length_a   1.000
_cell.length_b   1.000
_cell.length_c   1.000
_cell.angle_alpha   90.00
_cell.angle_beta   90.00
_cell.angle_gamma   90.00
#
_symmetry.space_group_name_H-M   'P 1'
#
loop_
_entity.id
_entity.type
_entity.pdbx_description
1 polymer ?
#
loop_
_entity_poly.entity_id
_entity_poly.type
_entity_poly.pdbx_seq_one_letter_code
_entity_poly.pdbx_strand_id
1 'polypeptide(L)'
;MEPAPSIQTLAAAVRDVPDFPKPGILFKDITPVLADPVLLSQAIDGMIAATGITQVDKVIGIDARGFIFGALIAQKLNAGFVPVRKKGKLPWKTFGTSYDLEYGSATIEVHQDAVLPGETVLLADDLLATGGTAAAALELIEKLGGKVLASVFFIELAFLHGREKLAGKGPVHALLTY
;
A
#
# COMPACT_ATOMS: atom_id res chain seq x y z
N MET A 1 -18.16 -26.15 -5.97
CA MET A 1 -17.35 -25.08 -5.36
C MET A 1 -16.09 -25.00 -6.20
N GLU A 2 -15.94 -23.95 -7.01
CA GLU A 2 -14.72 -23.78 -7.79
C GLU A 2 -13.53 -23.62 -6.85
N PRO A 3 -12.36 -24.19 -7.19
CA PRO A 3 -11.16 -24.00 -6.37
C PRO A 3 -10.85 -22.51 -6.29
N ALA A 4 -10.42 -22.04 -5.11
CA ALA A 4 -10.01 -20.66 -4.93
C ALA A 4 -8.93 -20.31 -5.97
N PRO A 5 -9.05 -19.17 -6.71
CA PRO A 5 -8.06 -18.79 -7.68
C PRO A 5 -6.67 -18.69 -7.03
N SER A 6 -5.67 -19.16 -7.74
CA SER A 6 -4.28 -19.17 -7.30
C SER A 6 -3.64 -17.78 -7.49
N ILE A 7 -2.43 -17.56 -6.94
CA ILE A 7 -1.60 -16.39 -7.25
C ILE A 7 -1.43 -16.21 -8.77
N GLN A 8 -1.34 -17.31 -9.53
CA GLN A 8 -1.26 -17.27 -10.99
C GLN A 8 -2.52 -16.67 -11.63
N THR A 9 -3.71 -16.95 -11.08
CA THR A 9 -4.96 -16.35 -11.57
C THR A 9 -4.98 -14.85 -11.33
N LEU A 10 -4.51 -14.38 -10.15
CA LEU A 10 -4.39 -12.95 -9.85
C LEU A 10 -3.38 -12.28 -10.80
N ALA A 11 -2.21 -12.91 -11.01
CA ALA A 11 -1.21 -12.38 -11.93
C ALA A 11 -1.71 -12.28 -13.37
N ALA A 12 -2.46 -13.30 -13.85
CA ALA A 12 -3.06 -13.30 -15.18
C ALA A 12 -4.17 -12.24 -15.36
N ALA A 13 -4.82 -11.81 -14.28
CA ALA A 13 -5.85 -10.78 -14.32
C ALA A 13 -5.26 -9.34 -14.32
N VAL A 14 -4.00 -9.18 -13.94
CA VAL A 14 -3.31 -7.88 -14.06
C VAL A 14 -3.04 -7.60 -15.54
N ARG A 15 -3.55 -6.46 -16.04
CA ARG A 15 -3.43 -6.10 -17.45
C ARG A 15 -2.15 -5.33 -17.72
N ASP A 16 -1.39 -5.75 -18.72
CA ASP A 16 -0.26 -5.01 -19.22
C ASP A 16 -0.70 -3.94 -20.21
N VAL A 17 -0.35 -2.68 -19.91
CA VAL A 17 -0.63 -1.53 -20.78
C VAL A 17 0.69 -0.92 -21.19
N PRO A 18 1.17 -1.19 -22.44
CA PRO A 18 2.41 -0.61 -22.92
C PRO A 18 2.26 0.89 -23.14
N ASP A 19 3.39 1.60 -23.01
CA ASP A 19 3.54 3.03 -23.28
C ASP A 19 2.60 3.94 -22.47
N PHE A 20 2.25 3.56 -21.23
CA PHE A 20 1.43 4.37 -20.32
C PHE A 20 2.17 4.68 -19.00
N PRO A 21 2.16 5.93 -18.47
CA PRO A 21 1.56 7.16 -19.06
C PRO A 21 2.43 7.80 -20.13
N LYS A 22 3.60 7.24 -20.43
CA LYS A 22 4.53 7.73 -21.47
C LYS A 22 5.24 6.56 -22.15
N PRO A 23 5.77 6.75 -23.38
CA PRO A 23 6.50 5.70 -24.12
C PRO A 23 7.61 5.05 -23.28
N GLY A 24 7.74 3.73 -23.40
CA GLY A 24 8.74 2.92 -22.69
C GLY A 24 8.32 2.42 -21.31
N ILE A 25 7.16 2.82 -20.79
CA ILE A 25 6.62 2.30 -19.51
C ILE A 25 5.60 1.21 -19.79
N LEU A 26 5.78 0.04 -19.16
CA LEU A 26 4.78 -1.02 -19.11
C LEU A 26 3.99 -0.89 -17.79
N PHE A 27 2.78 -0.33 -17.89
CA PHE A 27 1.93 -0.11 -16.72
C PHE A 27 1.16 -1.38 -16.36
N LYS A 28 1.12 -1.72 -15.08
CA LYS A 28 0.36 -2.84 -14.53
C LYS A 28 -1.01 -2.35 -14.06
N ASP A 29 -2.03 -2.55 -14.90
CA ASP A 29 -3.40 -2.16 -14.59
C ASP A 29 -4.10 -3.24 -13.76
N ILE A 30 -4.47 -2.89 -12.56
CA ILE A 30 -5.15 -3.75 -11.58
C ILE A 30 -6.68 -3.67 -11.65
N THR A 31 -7.23 -2.81 -12.51
CA THR A 31 -8.69 -2.60 -12.56
C THR A 31 -9.48 -3.89 -12.85
N PRO A 32 -9.00 -4.86 -13.66
CA PRO A 32 -9.70 -6.12 -13.81
C PRO A 32 -9.79 -6.93 -12.49
N VAL A 33 -8.75 -6.87 -11.64
CA VAL A 33 -8.78 -7.51 -10.31
C VAL A 33 -9.78 -6.80 -9.40
N LEU A 34 -9.84 -5.47 -9.43
CA LEU A 34 -10.76 -4.68 -8.61
C LEU A 34 -12.22 -4.86 -9.04
N ALA A 35 -12.49 -5.10 -10.32
CA ALA A 35 -13.83 -5.26 -10.88
C ALA A 35 -14.43 -6.65 -10.61
N ASP A 36 -13.61 -7.64 -10.28
CA ASP A 36 -14.07 -9.01 -9.99
C ASP A 36 -14.10 -9.23 -8.46
N PRO A 37 -15.26 -9.50 -7.86
CA PRO A 37 -15.38 -9.61 -6.40
C PRO A 37 -14.62 -10.82 -5.84
N VAL A 38 -14.42 -11.88 -6.62
CA VAL A 38 -13.67 -13.07 -6.19
C VAL A 38 -12.19 -12.78 -6.20
N LEU A 39 -11.67 -12.18 -7.27
CA LEU A 39 -10.25 -11.81 -7.38
C LEU A 39 -9.88 -10.74 -6.35
N LEU A 40 -10.74 -9.73 -6.14
CA LEU A 40 -10.49 -8.70 -5.13
C LEU A 40 -10.43 -9.31 -3.72
N SER A 41 -11.40 -10.17 -3.36
CA SER A 41 -11.37 -10.84 -2.06
C SER A 41 -10.10 -11.64 -1.85
N GLN A 42 -9.64 -12.36 -2.87
CA GLN A 42 -8.43 -13.17 -2.79
C GLN A 42 -7.14 -12.35 -2.76
N ALA A 43 -7.10 -11.21 -3.48
CA ALA A 43 -5.99 -10.27 -3.36
C ALA A 43 -5.84 -9.79 -1.91
N ILE A 44 -6.95 -9.41 -1.27
CA ILE A 44 -6.96 -8.98 0.14
C ILE A 44 -6.52 -10.12 1.07
N ASP A 45 -7.09 -11.31 0.92
CA ASP A 45 -6.75 -12.47 1.75
C ASP A 45 -5.28 -12.87 1.58
N GLY A 46 -4.78 -12.86 0.34
CA GLY A 46 -3.39 -13.13 0.03
C GLY A 46 -2.43 -12.10 0.61
N MET A 47 -2.77 -10.80 0.54
CA MET A 47 -1.97 -9.74 1.15
C MET A 47 -1.89 -9.90 2.68
N ILE A 48 -3.00 -10.18 3.35
CA ILE A 48 -3.01 -10.43 4.80
C ILE A 48 -2.16 -11.66 5.14
N ALA A 49 -2.39 -12.77 4.44
CA ALA A 49 -1.66 -14.02 4.67
C ALA A 49 -0.14 -13.86 4.48
N ALA A 50 0.29 -13.07 3.49
CA ALA A 50 1.70 -12.79 3.24
C ALA A 50 2.40 -12.11 4.42
N THR A 51 1.68 -11.33 5.23
CA THR A 51 2.24 -10.66 6.41
C THR A 51 2.30 -11.56 7.65
N GLY A 52 1.46 -12.58 7.72
CA GLY A 52 1.24 -13.37 8.94
C GLY A 52 0.56 -12.60 10.08
N ILE A 53 0.11 -11.36 9.84
CA ILE A 53 -0.53 -10.51 10.86
C ILE A 53 -1.99 -10.93 11.00
N THR A 54 -2.40 -11.20 12.24
CA THR A 54 -3.79 -11.54 12.60
C THR A 54 -4.48 -10.43 13.38
N GLN A 55 -3.72 -9.49 13.92
CA GLN A 55 -4.24 -8.36 14.71
C GLN A 55 -3.32 -7.15 14.53
N VAL A 56 -3.92 -5.97 14.35
CA VAL A 56 -3.25 -4.68 14.23
C VAL A 56 -4.23 -3.58 14.63
N ASP A 57 -3.75 -2.48 15.20
CA ASP A 57 -4.64 -1.39 15.63
C ASP A 57 -5.10 -0.55 14.44
N LYS A 58 -4.20 -0.24 13.51
CA LYS A 58 -4.48 0.60 12.34
C LYS A 58 -3.91 0.01 11.05
N VAL A 59 -4.64 0.19 9.96
CA VAL A 59 -4.13 -0.03 8.60
C VAL A 59 -4.04 1.31 7.89
N ILE A 60 -2.87 1.61 7.37
CA ILE A 60 -2.60 2.82 6.60
C ILE A 60 -2.79 2.51 5.11
N GLY A 61 -3.56 3.36 4.42
CA GLY A 61 -3.66 3.32 2.96
C GLY A 61 -3.17 4.61 2.34
N ILE A 62 -2.46 4.50 1.22
CA ILE A 62 -1.94 5.67 0.50
C ILE A 62 -2.88 6.08 -0.64
N ASP A 63 -3.15 7.39 -0.79
CA ASP A 63 -3.97 7.97 -1.86
C ASP A 63 -3.35 7.69 -3.25
N ALA A 64 -4.07 7.06 -4.19
CA ALA A 64 -5.50 6.79 -4.17
C ALA A 64 -5.82 5.28 -4.09
N ARG A 65 -5.11 4.40 -4.85
CA ARG A 65 -5.47 2.98 -4.98
C ARG A 65 -5.18 2.18 -3.71
N GLY A 66 -4.21 2.60 -2.89
CA GLY A 66 -3.95 2.02 -1.59
C GLY A 66 -5.13 2.11 -0.63
N PHE A 67 -6.05 3.06 -0.83
CA PHE A 67 -7.28 3.15 -0.03
C PHE A 67 -8.18 1.94 -0.21
N ILE A 68 -8.25 1.39 -1.41
CA ILE A 68 -9.09 0.22 -1.72
C ILE A 68 -8.59 -0.98 -0.91
N PHE A 69 -7.31 -1.29 -1.02
CA PHE A 69 -6.69 -2.40 -0.30
C PHE A 69 -6.66 -2.16 1.21
N GLY A 70 -6.20 -0.99 1.63
CA GLY A 70 -6.08 -0.64 3.05
C GLY A 70 -7.42 -0.68 3.78
N ALA A 71 -8.49 -0.16 3.21
CA ALA A 71 -9.81 -0.18 3.82
C ALA A 71 -10.37 -1.60 3.97
N LEU A 72 -10.20 -2.45 2.93
CA LEU A 72 -10.67 -3.83 2.97
C LEU A 72 -9.84 -4.69 3.94
N ILE A 73 -8.52 -4.50 4.00
CA ILE A 73 -7.65 -5.16 4.98
C ILE A 73 -8.03 -4.73 6.40
N ALA A 74 -8.23 -3.42 6.64
CA ALA A 74 -8.65 -2.91 7.94
C ALA A 74 -9.97 -3.55 8.40
N GLN A 75 -10.95 -3.63 7.52
CA GLN A 75 -12.24 -4.26 7.80
C GLN A 75 -12.07 -5.76 8.15
N LYS A 76 -11.26 -6.51 7.40
CA LYS A 76 -11.02 -7.95 7.66
C LYS A 76 -10.26 -8.20 8.96
N LEU A 77 -9.32 -7.32 9.33
CA LEU A 77 -8.55 -7.41 10.57
C LEU A 77 -9.24 -6.75 11.78
N ASN A 78 -10.45 -6.21 11.60
CA ASN A 78 -11.16 -5.42 12.62
C ASN A 78 -10.30 -4.28 13.18
N ALA A 79 -9.56 -3.59 12.30
CA ALA A 79 -8.66 -2.49 12.59
C ALA A 79 -9.22 -1.14 12.12
N GLY A 80 -8.69 -0.04 12.66
CA GLY A 80 -8.98 1.29 12.14
C GLY A 80 -8.28 1.52 10.79
N PHE A 81 -8.93 2.26 9.87
CA PHE A 81 -8.31 2.70 8.62
C PHE A 81 -7.83 4.15 8.72
N VAL A 82 -6.59 4.40 8.29
CA VAL A 82 -5.97 5.73 8.29
C VAL A 82 -5.55 6.11 6.87
N PRO A 83 -6.11 7.18 6.29
CA PRO A 83 -5.71 7.68 4.98
C PRO A 83 -4.45 8.52 5.06
N VAL A 84 -3.44 8.21 4.26
CA VAL A 84 -2.32 9.08 3.93
C VAL A 84 -2.59 9.71 2.57
N ARG A 85 -2.58 11.05 2.49
CA ARG A 85 -3.03 11.77 1.30
C ARG A 85 -2.04 12.82 0.82
N LYS A 86 -2.15 13.22 -0.43
CA LYS A 86 -1.44 14.39 -0.97
C LYS A 86 -1.81 15.63 -0.20
N LYS A 87 -0.85 16.56 -0.05
CA LYS A 87 -1.01 17.82 0.68
C LYS A 87 -2.30 18.57 0.33
N GLY A 88 -2.99 19.04 1.37
CA GLY A 88 -4.23 19.82 1.25
C GLY A 88 -5.49 19.00 0.98
N LYS A 89 -5.42 17.65 1.05
CA LYS A 89 -6.59 16.77 0.86
C LYS A 89 -7.24 16.31 2.16
N LEU A 90 -6.62 16.58 3.32
CA LEU A 90 -7.16 16.25 4.63
C LEU A 90 -7.71 17.51 5.32
N PRO A 91 -8.92 17.44 5.94
CA PRO A 91 -9.62 18.62 6.45
C PRO A 91 -9.22 19.06 7.86
N TRP A 92 -8.42 18.28 8.59
CA TRP A 92 -8.03 18.54 9.97
C TRP A 92 -6.53 18.87 10.06
N LYS A 93 -6.00 19.03 11.28
CA LYS A 93 -4.57 19.25 11.52
C LYS A 93 -3.75 18.06 11.06
N THR A 94 -2.73 18.30 10.26
CA THR A 94 -1.90 17.25 9.66
C THR A 94 -0.42 17.37 10.08
N PHE A 95 0.29 16.25 10.04
CA PHE A 95 1.72 16.22 9.78
C PHE A 95 1.96 15.89 8.32
N GLY A 96 2.95 16.56 7.72
CA GLY A 96 3.36 16.31 6.35
C GLY A 96 4.83 15.97 6.26
N THR A 97 5.19 15.22 5.22
CA THR A 97 6.57 14.99 4.80
C THR A 97 6.66 15.08 3.28
N SER A 98 7.78 15.61 2.79
CA SER A 98 8.04 15.72 1.35
C SER A 98 9.05 14.66 0.94
N TYR A 99 8.89 14.11 -0.24
CA TYR A 99 9.80 13.13 -0.81
C TYR A 99 10.03 13.43 -2.30
N ASP A 100 11.19 13.02 -2.79
CA ASP A 100 11.58 13.25 -4.17
C ASP A 100 10.91 12.24 -5.11
N LEU A 101 10.44 12.76 -6.24
CA LEU A 101 9.99 12.00 -7.40
C LEU A 101 11.09 12.01 -8.46
N GLU A 102 10.96 11.20 -9.53
CA GLU A 102 11.85 11.31 -10.70
C GLU A 102 11.88 12.74 -11.28
N TYR A 103 10.78 13.46 -11.16
CA TYR A 103 10.65 14.86 -11.59
C TYR A 103 9.91 15.65 -10.49
N GLY A 104 10.70 16.43 -9.68
CA GLY A 104 10.16 17.27 -8.63
C GLY A 104 10.01 16.57 -7.28
N SER A 105 9.23 17.16 -6.38
CA SER A 105 8.91 16.63 -5.07
C SER A 105 7.40 16.54 -4.88
N ALA A 106 6.97 15.61 -4.04
CA ALA A 106 5.58 15.50 -3.60
C ALA A 106 5.53 15.56 -2.07
N THR A 107 4.41 16.05 -1.53
CA THR A 107 4.15 16.06 -0.09
C THR A 107 2.93 15.22 0.19
N ILE A 108 3.05 14.34 1.18
CA ILE A 108 1.91 13.60 1.74
C ILE A 108 1.69 13.99 3.18
N GLU A 109 0.45 13.81 3.62
CA GLU A 109 -0.02 14.22 4.94
C GLU A 109 -0.84 13.11 5.59
N VAL A 110 -0.82 13.10 6.93
CA VAL A 110 -1.66 12.28 7.79
C VAL A 110 -2.22 13.16 8.90
N HIS A 111 -3.42 12.88 9.42
CA HIS A 111 -3.96 13.59 10.57
C HIS A 111 -3.10 13.35 11.81
N GLN A 112 -2.94 14.40 12.64
CA GLN A 112 -2.10 14.34 13.85
C GLN A 112 -2.62 13.37 14.92
N ASP A 113 -3.89 13.06 14.89
CA ASP A 113 -4.61 12.17 15.80
C ASP A 113 -4.94 10.79 15.19
N ALA A 114 -4.39 10.49 14.00
CA ALA A 114 -4.71 9.27 13.26
C ALA A 114 -4.15 8.00 13.89
N VAL A 115 -3.00 8.10 14.54
CA VAL A 115 -2.33 6.99 15.21
C VAL A 115 -1.87 7.47 16.58
N LEU A 116 -2.22 6.74 17.63
CA LEU A 116 -1.76 7.04 18.98
C LEU A 116 -0.37 6.42 19.24
N PRO A 117 0.44 7.04 20.10
CA PRO A 117 1.74 6.49 20.45
C PRO A 117 1.63 5.04 20.96
N GLY A 118 2.40 4.15 20.34
CA GLY A 118 2.45 2.73 20.67
C GLY A 118 1.44 1.85 19.93
N GLU A 119 0.45 2.41 19.22
CA GLU A 119 -0.43 1.62 18.35
C GLU A 119 0.36 0.91 17.26
N THR A 120 -0.04 -0.32 16.97
CA THR A 120 0.51 -1.14 15.90
C THR A 120 -0.10 -0.79 14.56
N VAL A 121 0.74 -0.76 13.51
CA VAL A 121 0.34 -0.27 12.18
C VAL A 121 0.78 -1.24 11.09
N LEU A 122 -0.11 -1.50 10.15
CA LEU A 122 0.17 -2.15 8.86
C LEU A 122 0.04 -1.11 7.74
N LEU A 123 1.09 -0.89 6.94
CA LEU A 123 1.00 -0.11 5.71
C LEU A 123 0.50 -1.01 4.58
N ALA A 124 -0.51 -0.57 3.84
CA ALA A 124 -1.04 -1.28 2.67
C ALA A 124 -1.14 -0.35 1.46
N ASP A 125 -0.63 -0.79 0.31
CA ASP A 125 -0.75 -0.06 -0.95
C ASP A 125 -0.89 -1.04 -2.13
N ASP A 126 -1.27 -0.53 -3.29
CA ASP A 126 -1.40 -1.34 -4.49
C ASP A 126 -0.04 -1.67 -5.14
N LEU A 127 0.92 -0.75 -5.10
CA LEU A 127 2.15 -0.86 -5.85
C LEU A 127 3.37 -0.37 -5.07
N LEU A 128 4.38 -1.21 -4.96
CA LEU A 128 5.74 -0.80 -4.60
C LEU A 128 6.56 -0.60 -5.87
N ALA A 129 6.76 0.67 -6.25
CA ALA A 129 7.63 1.06 -7.35
C ALA A 129 9.01 1.48 -6.80
N THR A 130 9.32 2.77 -6.78
CA THR A 130 10.59 3.30 -6.25
C THR A 130 10.65 3.39 -4.73
N GLY A 131 9.54 3.15 -4.02
CA GLY A 131 9.45 3.13 -2.56
C GLY A 131 9.39 4.50 -1.89
N GLY A 132 9.52 5.61 -2.62
CA GLY A 132 9.56 6.95 -2.04
C GLY A 132 8.30 7.31 -1.24
N THR A 133 7.13 7.08 -1.80
CA THR A 133 5.84 7.38 -1.14
C THR A 133 5.63 6.52 0.11
N ALA A 134 5.95 5.22 0.02
CA ALA A 134 5.83 4.30 1.15
C ALA A 134 6.80 4.69 2.28
N ALA A 135 8.06 5.00 1.96
CA ALA A 135 9.04 5.46 2.94
C ALA A 135 8.58 6.74 3.66
N ALA A 136 8.07 7.71 2.91
CA ALA A 136 7.52 8.94 3.47
C ALA A 136 6.29 8.70 4.37
N ALA A 137 5.40 7.76 3.98
CA ALA A 137 4.28 7.37 4.83
C ALA A 137 4.74 6.73 6.14
N LEU A 138 5.74 5.84 6.10
CA LEU A 138 6.31 5.22 7.30
C LEU A 138 6.96 6.25 8.24
N GLU A 139 7.66 7.26 7.69
CA GLU A 139 8.20 8.36 8.51
C GLU A 139 7.11 9.14 9.24
N LEU A 140 5.96 9.38 8.61
CA LEU A 140 4.82 10.03 9.26
C LEU A 140 4.26 9.19 10.40
N ILE A 141 4.18 7.85 10.23
CA ILE A 141 3.71 6.94 11.27
C ILE A 141 4.68 6.90 12.46
N GLU A 142 5.99 6.83 12.19
CA GLU A 142 7.02 6.91 13.23
C GLU A 142 6.95 8.24 14.00
N LYS A 143 6.72 9.36 13.29
CA LYS A 143 6.54 10.69 13.90
C LYS A 143 5.31 10.77 14.81
N LEU A 144 4.25 10.03 14.52
CA LEU A 144 3.07 9.87 15.37
C LEU A 144 3.31 8.95 16.58
N GLY A 145 4.42 8.20 16.59
CA GLY A 145 4.74 7.20 17.62
C GLY A 145 4.11 5.83 17.37
N GLY A 146 3.61 5.57 16.17
CA GLY A 146 3.09 4.25 15.76
C GLY A 146 4.21 3.22 15.59
N LYS A 147 3.88 1.96 15.83
CA LYS A 147 4.76 0.80 15.64
C LYS A 147 4.42 0.07 14.36
N VAL A 148 5.25 0.25 13.33
CA VAL A 148 5.06 -0.44 12.05
C VAL A 148 5.37 -1.93 12.21
N LEU A 149 4.36 -2.79 12.02
CA LEU A 149 4.52 -4.24 12.04
C LEU A 149 5.03 -4.75 10.69
N ALA A 150 4.50 -4.24 9.59
CA ALA A 150 4.89 -4.58 8.23
C ALA A 150 4.36 -3.56 7.22
N SER A 151 4.86 -3.65 5.99
CA SER A 151 4.27 -3.05 4.79
C SER A 151 3.86 -4.14 3.81
N VAL A 152 2.69 -4.04 3.20
CA VAL A 152 2.19 -5.01 2.23
C VAL A 152 1.69 -4.31 0.97
N PHE A 153 2.09 -4.87 -0.17
CA PHE A 153 1.75 -4.37 -1.50
C PHE A 153 1.08 -5.46 -2.32
N PHE A 154 0.11 -5.09 -3.15
CA PHE A 154 -0.46 -6.03 -4.09
C PHE A 154 0.57 -6.40 -5.16
N ILE A 155 1.30 -5.40 -5.69
CA ILE A 155 2.35 -5.57 -6.70
C ILE A 155 3.66 -4.92 -6.23
N GLU A 156 4.78 -5.55 -6.54
CA GLU A 156 6.12 -4.98 -6.48
C GLU A 156 6.76 -4.99 -7.88
N LEU A 157 7.33 -3.86 -8.27
CA LEU A 157 8.20 -3.76 -9.44
C LEU A 157 9.66 -3.88 -8.97
N ALA A 158 10.16 -5.12 -8.90
CA ALA A 158 11.45 -5.43 -8.25
C ALA A 158 12.63 -4.71 -8.91
N PHE A 159 12.55 -4.48 -10.23
CA PHE A 159 13.58 -3.78 -11.00
C PHE A 159 13.75 -2.30 -10.62
N LEU A 160 12.82 -1.71 -9.85
CA LEU A 160 12.90 -0.34 -9.35
C LEU A 160 13.50 -0.24 -7.94
N HIS A 161 13.86 -1.39 -7.33
CA HIS A 161 14.55 -1.48 -6.03
C HIS A 161 13.86 -0.74 -4.88
N GLY A 162 12.53 -0.62 -4.91
CA GLY A 162 11.77 0.14 -3.91
C GLY A 162 11.93 -0.35 -2.48
N ARG A 163 12.20 -1.65 -2.27
CA ARG A 163 12.47 -2.22 -0.93
C ARG A 163 13.66 -1.59 -0.23
N GLU A 164 14.67 -1.15 -0.97
CA GLU A 164 15.87 -0.56 -0.39
C GLU A 164 15.55 0.71 0.41
N LYS A 165 14.56 1.51 -0.04
CA LYS A 165 14.10 2.69 0.68
C LYS A 165 13.29 2.38 1.95
N LEU A 166 12.81 1.14 2.07
CA LEU A 166 12.07 0.67 3.25
C LEU A 166 12.95 -0.12 4.22
N ALA A 167 14.25 -0.22 3.95
CA ALA A 167 15.19 -0.93 4.81
C ALA A 167 15.19 -0.34 6.24
N GLY A 168 15.10 -1.20 7.25
CA GLY A 168 15.04 -0.81 8.65
C GLY A 168 13.67 -0.33 9.14
N LYS A 169 12.66 -0.25 8.27
CA LYS A 169 11.29 0.21 8.61
C LYS A 169 10.28 -0.95 8.78
N GLY A 170 10.76 -2.15 9.04
CA GLY A 170 9.96 -3.36 9.22
C GLY A 170 9.93 -4.26 7.98
N PRO A 171 9.29 -5.45 8.10
CA PRO A 171 9.13 -6.39 7.00
C PRO A 171 8.32 -5.79 5.84
N VAL A 172 8.72 -6.15 4.62
CA VAL A 172 8.03 -5.73 3.38
C VAL A 172 7.57 -6.96 2.63
N HIS A 173 6.29 -7.02 2.33
CA HIS A 173 5.64 -8.11 1.61
C HIS A 173 5.01 -7.61 0.31
N ALA A 174 5.02 -8.44 -0.71
CA ALA A 174 4.28 -8.21 -1.94
C ALA A 174 3.61 -9.52 -2.38
N LEU A 175 2.38 -9.43 -2.88
CA LEU A 175 1.65 -10.61 -3.33
C LEU A 175 2.11 -11.03 -4.73
N LEU A 176 2.34 -10.06 -5.62
CA LEU A 176 2.87 -10.27 -6.96
C LEU A 176 4.19 -9.50 -7.14
N THR A 177 5.13 -10.07 -7.88
CA THR A 177 6.42 -9.43 -8.18
C THR A 177 6.70 -9.50 -9.68
N TYR A 178 7.05 -8.36 -10.27
CA TYR A 178 7.42 -8.21 -11.67
C TYR A 178 8.82 -7.64 -11.84
#